data_3616f1ba4622b549063c8fcb5f46030d
#
_entry.id   3616f1ba4622b549063c8fcb5f46030d
#
_cell.length_a   1.000
_cell.length_b   1.000
_cell.length_c   1.000
_cell.angle_alpha   90.00
_cell.angle_beta   90.00
_cell.angle_gamma   90.00
#
_symmetry.space_group_name_H-M   'P 1'
#
loop_
_entity.id
_entity.type
_entity.pdbx_description
1 polymer ?
#
loop_
_entity_poly.entity_id
_entity_poly.type
_entity_poly.pdbx_seq_one_letter_code
_entity_poly.pdbx_strand_id
1 'polypeptide(L)'
;MKLIIGVAGENGAGKDTFTTFFRAAAAPLTVAKLHFSDVLSETLNLWGIEKNRSNLQNLAIIMDREYGKGSLTRATELRINRRKEDIIIVEGVRWKTDVPLIRSFKKSFIVYVTADPKLRFDRMLTRNSKAGENRATYSQFLKEEKAGTEVEIPEIGASANFKIDNNGSINEFREKVEEFCKTHILK
;
A
#
# COMPACT_ATOMS: atom_id res chain seq x y z
N MET A 1 22.32 -5.43 -0.65
CA MET A 1 21.69 -4.13 -0.28
C MET A 1 20.22 -4.21 -0.65
N LYS A 2 19.30 -4.05 0.31
CA LYS A 2 17.85 -4.16 0.11
C LYS A 2 17.32 -3.09 -0.84
N LEU A 3 16.34 -3.47 -1.66
CA LEU A 3 15.50 -2.55 -2.42
C LEU A 3 14.19 -2.33 -1.65
N ILE A 4 13.79 -1.08 -1.44
CA ILE A 4 12.53 -0.72 -0.80
C ILE A 4 11.58 -0.14 -1.83
N ILE A 5 10.39 -0.72 -1.95
CA ILE A 5 9.35 -0.30 -2.91
C ILE A 5 8.13 0.14 -2.12
N GLY A 6 7.85 1.44 -2.11
CA GLY A 6 6.57 1.96 -1.64
C GLY A 6 5.49 1.74 -2.69
N VAL A 7 4.35 1.16 -2.30
CA VAL A 7 3.21 1.00 -3.20
C VAL A 7 2.05 1.87 -2.74
N ALA A 8 1.77 2.88 -3.55
CA ALA A 8 0.62 3.77 -3.43
C ALA A 8 -0.48 3.36 -4.42
N GLY A 9 -1.69 3.75 -4.14
CA GLY A 9 -2.85 3.52 -5.02
C GLY A 9 -4.15 3.50 -4.24
N GLU A 10 -5.22 3.87 -4.91
CA GLU A 10 -6.56 3.98 -4.34
C GLU A 10 -7.13 2.60 -3.97
N ASN A 11 -8.23 2.60 -3.23
CA ASN A 11 -8.95 1.36 -2.92
C ASN A 11 -9.46 0.72 -4.23
N GLY A 12 -9.26 -0.61 -4.36
CA GLY A 12 -9.64 -1.34 -5.59
C GLY A 12 -8.65 -1.22 -6.76
N ALA A 13 -7.56 -0.44 -6.65
CA ALA A 13 -6.57 -0.28 -7.73
C ALA A 13 -5.78 -1.55 -8.07
N GLY A 14 -5.68 -2.54 -7.14
CA GLY A 14 -4.99 -3.81 -7.39
C GLY A 14 -3.59 -3.90 -6.78
N LYS A 15 -3.30 -3.16 -5.72
CA LYS A 15 -1.98 -3.20 -5.03
C LYS A 15 -1.56 -4.60 -4.58
N ASP A 16 -2.47 -5.34 -3.95
CA ASP A 16 -2.20 -6.74 -3.53
C ASP A 16 -1.88 -7.65 -4.72
N THR A 17 -2.60 -7.47 -5.83
CA THR A 17 -2.38 -8.21 -7.08
C THR A 17 -1.02 -7.84 -7.68
N PHE A 18 -0.68 -6.54 -7.70
CA PHE A 18 0.65 -6.08 -8.10
C PHE A 18 1.75 -6.79 -7.30
N THR A 19 1.65 -6.79 -5.96
CA THR A 19 2.64 -7.44 -5.09
C THR A 19 2.74 -8.93 -5.35
N THR A 20 1.62 -9.60 -5.63
CA THR A 20 1.59 -11.03 -5.96
C THR A 20 2.32 -11.33 -7.26
N PHE A 21 2.02 -10.58 -8.33
CA PHE A 21 2.66 -10.75 -9.63
C PHE A 21 4.14 -10.34 -9.59
N PHE A 22 4.44 -9.22 -8.91
CA PHE A 22 5.81 -8.75 -8.72
C PHE A 22 6.67 -9.82 -8.00
N ARG A 23 6.16 -10.44 -6.92
CA ARG A 23 6.89 -11.49 -6.22
C ARG A 23 7.22 -12.68 -7.12
N ALA A 24 6.28 -13.08 -7.97
CA ALA A 24 6.51 -14.16 -8.92
C ALA A 24 7.54 -13.77 -9.99
N ALA A 25 7.44 -12.55 -10.53
CA ALA A 25 8.32 -12.04 -11.57
C ALA A 25 9.74 -11.72 -11.08
N ALA A 26 9.90 -11.37 -9.80
CA ALA A 26 11.20 -11.03 -9.22
C ALA A 26 12.07 -12.25 -8.86
N ALA A 27 11.57 -13.47 -9.02
CA ALA A 27 12.37 -14.67 -8.76
C ALA A 27 13.69 -14.66 -9.54
N PRO A 28 14.84 -15.06 -8.94
CA PRO A 28 14.99 -15.72 -7.63
C PRO A 28 15.12 -14.79 -6.41
N LEU A 29 14.95 -13.48 -6.56
CA LEU A 29 15.04 -12.54 -5.44
C LEU A 29 13.93 -12.77 -4.43
N THR A 30 14.27 -12.66 -3.15
CA THR A 30 13.32 -12.80 -2.05
C THR A 30 12.55 -11.49 -1.83
N VAL A 31 11.22 -11.58 -1.69
CA VAL A 31 10.35 -10.40 -1.56
C VAL A 31 9.49 -10.51 -0.30
N ALA A 32 9.65 -9.57 0.62
CA ALA A 32 8.74 -9.39 1.75
C ALA A 32 7.70 -8.30 1.45
N LYS A 33 6.52 -8.47 2.02
CA LYS A 33 5.44 -7.49 2.01
C LYS A 33 5.20 -6.99 3.42
N LEU A 34 5.10 -5.69 3.58
CA LEU A 34 4.72 -4.99 4.81
C LEU A 34 3.61 -3.99 4.50
N HIS A 35 2.75 -3.72 5.48
CA HIS A 35 1.84 -2.58 5.45
C HIS A 35 2.19 -1.60 6.57
N PHE A 36 1.99 -0.32 6.36
CA PHE A 36 2.11 0.67 7.44
C PHE A 36 1.22 0.32 8.63
N SER A 37 0.02 -0.19 8.39
CA SER A 37 -0.93 -0.56 9.43
C SER A 37 -0.62 -1.87 10.17
N ASP A 38 0.39 -2.63 9.78
CA ASP A 38 0.69 -3.93 10.41
C ASP A 38 1.04 -3.76 11.88
N VAL A 39 1.84 -2.75 12.22
CA VAL A 39 2.22 -2.44 13.61
C VAL A 39 0.98 -2.18 14.46
N LEU A 40 0.07 -1.35 13.96
CA LEU A 40 -1.18 -1.02 14.66
C LEU A 40 -2.08 -2.26 14.81
N SER A 41 -2.20 -3.05 13.73
CA SER A 41 -3.01 -4.26 13.71
C SER A 41 -2.50 -5.30 14.71
N GLU A 42 -1.21 -5.51 14.78
CA GLU A 42 -0.57 -6.44 15.73
C GLU A 42 -0.74 -5.95 17.18
N THR A 43 -0.58 -4.64 17.41
CA THR A 43 -0.77 -4.03 18.74
C THR A 43 -2.21 -4.19 19.22
N LEU A 44 -3.21 -3.90 18.40
CA LEU A 44 -4.61 -4.10 18.74
C LEU A 44 -4.91 -5.57 19.03
N ASN A 45 -4.38 -6.47 18.21
CA ASN A 45 -4.57 -7.91 18.39
C ASN A 45 -3.98 -8.42 19.71
N LEU A 46 -2.77 -7.95 20.07
CA LEU A 46 -2.13 -8.30 21.36
C LEU A 46 -2.97 -7.88 22.57
N TRP A 47 -3.75 -6.82 22.44
CA TRP A 47 -4.62 -6.32 23.52
C TRP A 47 -6.05 -6.82 23.41
N GLY A 48 -6.36 -7.73 22.49
CA GLY A 48 -7.70 -8.25 22.25
C GLY A 48 -8.71 -7.19 21.76
N ILE A 49 -8.22 -6.11 21.17
CA ILE A 49 -9.05 -5.03 20.62
C ILE A 49 -9.35 -5.34 19.15
N GLU A 50 -10.62 -5.19 18.77
CA GLU A 50 -11.08 -5.44 17.41
C GLU A 50 -10.30 -4.63 16.37
N LYS A 51 -9.83 -5.29 15.31
CA LYS A 51 -9.17 -4.66 14.18
C LYS A 51 -10.19 -4.05 13.23
N ASN A 52 -10.59 -2.82 13.49
CA ASN A 52 -11.39 -2.02 12.57
C ASN A 52 -10.72 -0.67 12.27
N ARG A 53 -11.24 0.08 11.29
CA ARG A 53 -10.66 1.34 10.83
C ARG A 53 -10.54 2.37 11.95
N SER A 54 -11.57 2.48 12.79
CA SER A 54 -11.60 3.44 13.89
C SER A 54 -10.51 3.14 14.91
N ASN A 55 -10.38 1.89 15.35
CA ASN A 55 -9.39 1.49 16.34
C ASN A 55 -7.95 1.66 15.82
N LEU A 56 -7.69 1.36 14.53
CA LEU A 56 -6.40 1.61 13.91
C LEU A 56 -6.06 3.10 13.89
N GLN A 57 -7.01 3.95 13.50
CA GLN A 57 -6.81 5.40 13.47
C GLN A 57 -6.61 5.97 14.88
N ASN A 58 -7.43 5.57 15.84
CA ASN A 58 -7.32 6.01 17.23
C ASN A 58 -5.96 5.65 17.84
N LEU A 59 -5.50 4.40 17.62
CA LEU A 59 -4.19 3.98 18.10
C LEU A 59 -3.06 4.82 17.50
N ALA A 60 -3.10 5.09 16.18
CA ALA A 60 -2.10 5.93 15.53
C ALA A 60 -2.07 7.35 16.11
N ILE A 61 -3.25 7.96 16.35
CA ILE A 61 -3.37 9.29 16.95
C ILE A 61 -2.82 9.29 18.39
N ILE A 62 -3.15 8.29 19.19
CA ILE A 62 -2.67 8.17 20.56
C ILE A 62 -1.13 8.04 20.57
N MET A 63 -0.59 7.18 19.72
CA MET A 63 0.86 6.99 19.62
C MET A 63 1.60 8.26 19.21
N ASP A 64 1.05 9.01 18.26
CA ASP A 64 1.64 10.28 17.83
C ASP A 64 1.53 11.38 18.90
N ARG A 65 0.44 11.40 19.66
CA ARG A 65 0.22 12.37 20.75
C ARG A 65 1.17 12.10 21.93
N GLU A 66 1.30 10.84 22.36
CA GLU A 66 2.04 10.50 23.58
C GLU A 66 3.54 10.33 23.32
N TYR A 67 3.93 9.82 22.14
CA TYR A 67 5.32 9.47 21.82
C TYR A 67 5.91 10.32 20.68
N GLY A 68 5.21 11.34 20.26
CA GLY A 68 5.63 12.29 19.23
C GLY A 68 5.27 11.86 17.81
N LYS A 69 5.06 12.86 16.95
CA LYS A 69 4.67 12.68 15.53
C LYS A 69 5.60 11.73 14.79
N GLY A 70 5.03 10.90 13.92
CA GLY A 70 5.75 9.92 13.12
C GLY A 70 6.07 8.62 13.85
N SER A 71 5.40 8.32 14.96
CA SER A 71 5.57 7.06 15.70
C SER A 71 5.35 5.83 14.82
N LEU A 72 4.30 5.86 13.97
CA LEU A 72 4.03 4.78 13.01
C LEU A 72 5.13 4.67 11.95
N THR A 73 5.64 5.79 11.46
CA THR A 73 6.74 5.84 10.48
C THR A 73 8.00 5.22 11.06
N ARG A 74 8.39 5.58 12.29
CA ARG A 74 9.56 4.99 12.98
C ARG A 74 9.39 3.48 13.22
N ALA A 75 8.19 3.05 13.63
CA ALA A 75 7.91 1.62 13.83
C ALA A 75 7.99 0.84 12.51
N THR A 76 7.52 1.41 11.40
CA THR A 76 7.63 0.82 10.07
C THR A 76 9.08 0.74 9.61
N GLU A 77 9.88 1.77 9.83
CA GLU A 77 11.31 1.78 9.53
C GLU A 77 12.06 0.66 10.27
N LEU A 78 11.80 0.49 11.56
CA LEU A 78 12.38 -0.59 12.35
C LEU A 78 12.00 -1.97 11.78
N ARG A 79 10.77 -2.15 11.33
CA ARG A 79 10.33 -3.41 10.68
C ARG A 79 11.06 -3.65 9.36
N ILE A 80 11.18 -2.64 8.51
CA ILE A 80 11.95 -2.73 7.25
C ILE A 80 13.40 -3.15 7.54
N ASN A 81 14.03 -2.52 8.53
CA ASN A 81 15.42 -2.78 8.87
C ASN A 81 15.67 -4.20 9.39
N ARG A 82 14.69 -4.80 10.10
CA ARG A 82 14.75 -6.18 10.60
C ARG A 82 14.57 -7.25 9.53
N ARG A 83 14.01 -6.91 8.37
CA ARG A 83 13.84 -7.87 7.26
C ARG A 83 15.18 -8.21 6.64
N LYS A 84 15.30 -9.44 6.09
CA LYS A 84 16.52 -9.94 5.44
C LYS A 84 16.35 -10.15 3.94
N GLU A 85 15.13 -10.06 3.46
CA GLU A 85 14.77 -10.25 2.06
C GLU A 85 15.44 -9.19 1.17
N ASP A 86 15.65 -9.53 -0.09
CA ASP A 86 16.30 -8.67 -1.09
C ASP A 86 15.46 -7.43 -1.42
N ILE A 87 14.13 -7.62 -1.43
CA ILE A 87 13.16 -6.58 -1.77
C ILE A 87 12.10 -6.51 -0.68
N ILE A 88 11.82 -5.31 -0.18
CA ILE A 88 10.73 -5.04 0.76
C ILE A 88 9.69 -4.16 0.07
N ILE A 89 8.51 -4.69 -0.15
CA ILE A 89 7.35 -3.94 -0.61
C ILE A 89 6.61 -3.41 0.61
N VAL A 90 6.46 -2.09 0.68
CA VAL A 90 5.70 -1.38 1.72
C VAL A 90 4.41 -0.86 1.11
N GLU A 91 3.32 -1.58 1.34
CA GLU A 91 1.98 -1.18 0.86
C GLU A 91 1.30 -0.19 1.79
N GLY A 92 0.36 0.56 1.24
CA GLY A 92 -0.45 1.51 1.99
C GLY A 92 0.26 2.83 2.25
N VAL A 93 1.15 3.25 1.33
CA VAL A 93 1.64 4.64 1.26
C VAL A 93 0.43 5.52 0.94
N ARG A 94 -0.04 6.29 1.93
CA ARG A 94 -1.29 7.07 1.85
C ARG A 94 -1.10 8.53 2.23
N TRP A 95 -0.07 8.82 3.02
CA TRP A 95 0.22 10.15 3.51
C TRP A 95 1.50 10.67 2.87
N LYS A 96 1.56 11.97 2.61
CA LYS A 96 2.79 12.62 2.15
C LYS A 96 3.94 12.39 3.12
N THR A 97 3.64 12.19 4.41
CA THR A 97 4.62 11.87 5.45
C THR A 97 5.21 10.46 5.34
N ASP A 98 4.57 9.55 4.60
CA ASP A 98 5.11 8.20 4.36
C ASP A 98 6.21 8.20 3.29
N VAL A 99 6.11 9.14 2.34
CA VAL A 99 7.02 9.26 1.18
C VAL A 99 8.48 9.46 1.61
N PRO A 100 8.81 10.37 2.54
CA PRO A 100 10.17 10.55 3.03
C PRO A 100 10.78 9.28 3.63
N LEU A 101 9.99 8.47 4.36
CA LEU A 101 10.49 7.19 4.87
C LEU A 101 10.95 6.27 3.74
N ILE A 102 10.14 6.09 2.71
CA ILE A 102 10.52 5.24 1.58
C ILE A 102 11.77 5.79 0.90
N ARG A 103 11.81 7.10 0.65
CA ARG A 103 12.93 7.77 -0.04
C ARG A 103 14.21 7.88 0.80
N SER A 104 14.16 7.66 2.10
CA SER A 104 15.36 7.67 2.96
C SER A 104 16.28 6.46 2.72
N PHE A 105 15.76 5.38 2.15
CA PHE A 105 16.57 4.20 1.83
C PHE A 105 17.34 4.41 0.52
N LYS A 106 18.62 4.06 0.54
CA LYS A 106 19.57 4.28 -0.58
C LYS A 106 19.12 3.71 -1.93
N LYS A 107 18.42 2.57 -1.90
CA LYS A 107 17.76 1.97 -3.08
C LYS A 107 16.27 1.90 -2.78
N SER A 108 15.53 2.85 -3.29
CA SER A 108 14.08 2.91 -3.08
C SER A 108 13.38 3.67 -4.19
N PHE A 109 12.11 3.35 -4.39
CA PHE A 109 11.20 4.09 -5.25
C PHE A 109 9.74 3.85 -4.86
N ILE A 110 8.85 4.66 -5.39
CA ILE A 110 7.41 4.55 -5.21
C ILE A 110 6.78 4.13 -6.54
N VAL A 111 5.95 3.09 -6.47
CA VAL A 111 5.07 2.65 -7.57
C VAL A 111 3.66 3.07 -7.24
N TYR A 112 3.02 3.75 -8.17
CA TYR A 112 1.61 4.10 -8.10
C TYR A 112 0.79 3.16 -8.99
N VAL A 113 -0.01 2.30 -8.37
CA VAL A 113 -0.96 1.41 -9.06
C VAL A 113 -2.32 2.08 -9.08
N THR A 114 -2.89 2.29 -10.25
CA THR A 114 -4.16 2.99 -10.41
C THR A 114 -5.10 2.31 -11.41
N ALA A 115 -6.38 2.57 -11.31
CA ALA A 115 -7.41 2.18 -12.26
C ALA A 115 -8.57 3.16 -12.20
N ASP A 116 -9.44 3.13 -13.20
CA ASP A 116 -10.62 3.97 -13.26
C ASP A 116 -11.53 3.79 -12.04
N PRO A 117 -12.11 4.87 -11.50
CA PRO A 117 -12.92 4.82 -10.29
C PRO A 117 -14.07 3.80 -10.37
N LYS A 118 -14.73 3.71 -11.53
CA LYS A 118 -15.84 2.77 -11.73
C LYS A 118 -15.36 1.32 -11.64
N LEU A 119 -14.25 1.01 -12.29
CA LEU A 119 -13.65 -0.32 -12.26
C LEU A 119 -13.18 -0.70 -10.84
N ARG A 120 -12.60 0.26 -10.10
CA ARG A 120 -12.19 0.05 -8.71
C ARG A 120 -13.37 -0.22 -7.79
N PHE A 121 -14.48 0.50 -7.99
CA PHE A 121 -15.73 0.28 -7.26
C PHE A 121 -16.29 -1.13 -7.52
N ASP A 122 -16.36 -1.55 -8.80
CA ASP A 122 -16.88 -2.87 -9.17
C ASP A 122 -16.00 -4.00 -8.56
N ARG A 123 -14.69 -3.83 -8.58
CA ARG A 123 -13.74 -4.75 -7.91
C ARG A 123 -13.93 -4.79 -6.38
N MET A 124 -14.23 -3.66 -5.76
CA MET A 124 -14.50 -3.59 -4.33
C MET A 124 -15.76 -4.38 -3.96
N LEU A 125 -16.83 -4.25 -4.72
CA LEU A 125 -18.08 -4.98 -4.51
C LEU A 125 -17.89 -6.50 -4.62
N THR A 126 -17.08 -6.96 -5.56
CA THR A 126 -16.84 -8.40 -5.81
C THR A 126 -15.89 -9.02 -4.80
N ARG A 127 -14.97 -8.25 -4.23
CA ARG A 127 -13.94 -8.76 -3.32
C ARG A 127 -14.48 -9.24 -1.96
N ASN A 128 -15.60 -8.72 -1.50
CA ASN A 128 -16.29 -9.08 -0.26
C ASN A 128 -15.39 -9.16 1.00
N SER A 129 -14.29 -8.40 1.03
CA SER A 129 -13.20 -8.55 2.02
C SER A 129 -13.38 -7.71 3.28
N LYS A 130 -14.29 -6.73 3.25
CA LYS A 130 -14.58 -5.87 4.41
C LYS A 130 -16.07 -5.79 4.64
N ALA A 131 -16.47 -5.88 5.91
CA ALA A 131 -17.87 -5.74 6.29
C ALA A 131 -18.47 -4.41 5.77
N GLY A 132 -19.58 -4.50 5.04
CA GLY A 132 -20.33 -3.35 4.51
C GLY A 132 -19.90 -2.83 3.14
N GLU A 133 -18.78 -3.26 2.55
CA GLU A 133 -18.35 -2.82 1.22
C GLU A 133 -19.36 -3.21 0.12
N ASN A 134 -20.02 -4.34 0.26
CA ASN A 134 -21.03 -4.85 -0.69
C ASN A 134 -22.36 -4.07 -0.71
N ARG A 135 -22.56 -3.13 0.23
CA ARG A 135 -23.77 -2.27 0.31
C ARG A 135 -23.48 -0.82 -0.05
N ALA A 136 -22.21 -0.46 -0.32
CA ALA A 136 -21.85 0.89 -0.68
C ALA A 136 -22.41 1.27 -2.05
N THR A 137 -22.88 2.51 -2.19
CA THR A 137 -23.21 3.08 -3.51
C THR A 137 -21.97 3.69 -4.14
N TYR A 138 -21.95 3.81 -5.46
CA TYR A 138 -20.85 4.47 -6.17
C TYR A 138 -20.63 5.92 -5.71
N SER A 139 -21.71 6.64 -5.38
CA SER A 139 -21.61 8.00 -4.82
C SER A 139 -20.94 8.04 -3.46
N GLN A 140 -21.21 7.06 -2.59
CA GLN A 140 -20.55 6.93 -1.30
C GLN A 140 -19.07 6.61 -1.49
N PHE A 141 -18.73 5.68 -2.37
CA PHE A 141 -17.36 5.34 -2.72
C PHE A 141 -16.55 6.59 -3.15
N LEU A 142 -17.09 7.41 -4.08
CA LEU A 142 -16.44 8.64 -4.52
C LEU A 142 -16.29 9.70 -3.42
N LYS A 143 -17.19 9.74 -2.45
CA LYS A 143 -17.04 10.61 -1.26
C LYS A 143 -15.94 10.13 -0.34
N GLU A 144 -15.83 8.82 -0.12
CA GLU A 144 -14.78 8.23 0.71
C GLU A 144 -13.39 8.44 0.12
N GLU A 145 -13.25 8.42 -1.21
CA GLU A 145 -11.98 8.71 -1.89
C GLU A 145 -11.48 10.15 -1.69
N LYS A 146 -12.40 11.08 -1.46
CA LYS A 146 -12.10 12.50 -1.21
C LYS A 146 -11.92 12.82 0.28
N ALA A 147 -11.93 11.81 1.14
CA ALA A 147 -11.90 12.00 2.58
C ALA A 147 -10.90 11.09 3.29
N GLY A 148 -10.56 11.47 4.51
CA GLY A 148 -9.73 10.65 5.39
C GLY A 148 -8.37 10.30 4.80
N THR A 149 -8.04 9.01 4.78
CA THR A 149 -6.72 8.50 4.39
C THR A 149 -6.49 8.38 2.89
N GLU A 150 -7.48 8.71 2.05
CA GLU A 150 -7.38 8.53 0.59
C GLU A 150 -7.05 9.84 -0.14
N VAL A 151 -7.23 10.99 0.52
CA VAL A 151 -7.18 12.33 -0.09
C VAL A 151 -5.81 12.68 -0.69
N GLU A 152 -4.71 12.19 -0.12
CA GLU A 152 -3.35 12.50 -0.59
C GLU A 152 -2.82 11.53 -1.64
N ILE A 153 -3.50 10.40 -1.87
CA ILE A 153 -3.02 9.34 -2.78
C ILE A 153 -2.81 9.84 -4.21
N PRO A 154 -3.71 10.65 -4.81
CA PRO A 154 -3.49 11.16 -6.16
C PRO A 154 -2.22 12.02 -6.29
N GLU A 155 -1.91 12.83 -5.28
CA GLU A 155 -0.72 13.68 -5.27
C GLU A 155 0.56 12.85 -5.06
N ILE A 156 0.51 11.83 -4.19
CA ILE A 156 1.58 10.85 -4.04
C ILE A 156 1.81 10.14 -5.38
N GLY A 157 0.72 9.73 -6.06
CA GLY A 157 0.78 9.11 -7.37
C GLY A 157 1.40 10.00 -8.44
N ALA A 158 1.12 11.31 -8.42
CA ALA A 158 1.72 12.27 -9.34
C ALA A 158 3.24 12.42 -9.12
N SER A 159 3.72 12.21 -7.90
CA SER A 159 5.14 12.26 -7.53
C SER A 159 5.84 10.90 -7.52
N ALA A 160 5.15 9.82 -7.83
CA ALA A 160 5.69 8.47 -7.84
C ALA A 160 6.73 8.29 -8.96
N ASN A 161 7.72 7.42 -8.71
CA ASN A 161 8.76 7.11 -9.70
C ASN A 161 8.19 6.34 -10.90
N PHE A 162 7.20 5.49 -10.65
CA PHE A 162 6.56 4.66 -11.68
C PHE A 162 5.05 4.63 -11.46
N LYS A 163 4.31 4.67 -12.57
CA LYS A 163 2.86 4.50 -12.58
C LYS A 163 2.50 3.26 -13.39
N ILE A 164 1.70 2.38 -12.81
CA ILE A 164 1.19 1.18 -13.46
C ILE A 164 -0.35 1.26 -13.50
N ASP A 165 -0.85 1.33 -14.71
CA ASP A 165 -2.27 1.35 -14.99
C ASP A 165 -2.84 -0.07 -14.99
N ASN A 166 -3.95 -0.26 -14.26
CA ASN A 166 -4.65 -1.53 -14.13
C ASN A 166 -6.10 -1.45 -14.63
N ASN A 167 -6.32 -0.83 -15.79
CA ASN A 167 -7.65 -0.73 -16.41
C ASN A 167 -8.01 -1.95 -17.28
N GLY A 168 -7.03 -2.72 -17.68
CA GLY A 168 -7.22 -3.90 -18.52
C GLY A 168 -7.59 -5.17 -17.77
N SER A 169 -7.45 -6.29 -18.49
CA SER A 169 -7.62 -7.63 -17.92
C SER A 169 -6.53 -7.98 -16.91
N ILE A 170 -6.76 -9.05 -16.15
CA ILE A 170 -5.79 -9.56 -15.17
C ILE A 170 -4.48 -10.01 -15.85
N ASN A 171 -4.55 -10.51 -17.08
CA ASN A 171 -3.38 -10.94 -17.83
C ASN A 171 -2.57 -9.75 -18.33
N GLU A 172 -3.21 -8.71 -18.88
CA GLU A 172 -2.52 -7.47 -19.26
C GLU A 172 -1.86 -6.79 -18.06
N PHE A 173 -2.51 -6.82 -16.90
CA PHE A 173 -1.90 -6.29 -15.69
C PHE A 173 -0.68 -7.11 -15.25
N ARG A 174 -0.74 -8.43 -15.36
CA ARG A 174 0.40 -9.32 -15.10
C ARG A 174 1.57 -9.00 -16.02
N GLU A 175 1.33 -8.91 -17.32
CA GLU A 175 2.35 -8.58 -18.31
C GLU A 175 3.04 -7.24 -18.02
N LYS A 176 2.27 -6.20 -17.65
CA LYS A 176 2.82 -4.90 -17.23
C LYS A 176 3.73 -5.02 -16.01
N VAL A 177 3.36 -5.85 -15.02
CA VAL A 177 4.18 -6.05 -13.81
C VAL A 177 5.44 -6.87 -14.12
N GLU A 178 5.35 -7.88 -14.97
CA GLU A 178 6.50 -8.69 -15.40
C GLU A 178 7.49 -7.84 -16.21
N GLU A 179 7.01 -7.01 -17.13
CA GLU A 179 7.86 -6.10 -17.90
C GLU A 179 8.52 -5.03 -17.02
N PHE A 180 7.75 -4.49 -16.05
CA PHE A 180 8.31 -3.60 -15.05
C PHE A 180 9.45 -4.27 -14.27
N CYS A 181 9.27 -5.52 -13.85
CA CYS A 181 10.26 -6.28 -13.10
C CYS A 181 11.53 -6.53 -13.92
N LYS A 182 11.39 -6.96 -15.18
CA LYS A 182 12.47 -7.14 -16.13
C LYS A 182 13.29 -5.86 -16.32
N THR A 183 12.58 -4.75 -16.52
CA THR A 183 13.20 -3.48 -16.90
C THR A 183 13.90 -2.79 -15.74
N HIS A 184 13.38 -2.90 -14.52
CA HIS A 184 13.83 -2.07 -13.41
C HIS A 184 14.44 -2.85 -12.23
N ILE A 185 14.26 -4.18 -12.17
CA ILE A 185 14.68 -4.99 -11.02
C ILE A 185 15.77 -5.99 -11.37
N LEU A 186 15.60 -6.72 -12.47
CA LEU A 186 16.45 -7.88 -12.85
C LEU A 186 17.61 -7.52 -13.78
N LYS A 187 17.93 -6.24 -13.92
CA LYS A 187 19.10 -5.77 -14.69
C LYS A 187 20.40 -6.02 -13.96
#